data_e5c38d33f7f46099250393ff5e932e00
#
_entry.id   e5c38d33f7f46099250393ff5e932e00
#
_cell.length_a   1.000
_cell.length_b   1.000
_cell.length_c   1.000
_cell.angle_alpha   90.00
_cell.angle_beta   90.00
_cell.angle_gamma   90.00
#
_symmetry.space_group_name_H-M   'P 1'
#
loop_
_entity.id
_entity.type
_entity.pdbx_description
1 polymer ?
#
loop_
_entity_poly.entity_id
_entity_poly.type
_entity_poly.pdbx_seq_one_letter_code
_entity_poly.pdbx_strand_id
1 'polypeptide(L)'
;MKYKLKIRYIVPCTLLLVVWATQFIPAMGKIYAHSVYPVIAYILSSFSRLIPFAIGDLFIALSIAGVLLYPVYARRFQKKKWKRILLNDIEYLLWIYVWFYLAWGLNYSQPNFYQRTEIPYTAYTPENFRNFVDDYVDKLNGSYVAVTTINKDLIRRETVRGYNQISDTLGVHHPFHKSPRVKTMLFTPLISMVGVTGSMGPFFCEFTLNGDLLPSQYPATYAHELAHLLGISSEAEANFYAYQVCTRSQARGIRFCGYFSVLGHVLTNARRLMDEEEYKELFNRIRPEIIEQAKSNQEYWTEKYSPLIGDIQDWIYDLYLKGNKIQSGRKNYSEVVGLLISYYTHCNK
;
A
#
# COMPACT_ATOMS: atom_id res chain seq x y z
N MET A 1 -3.71 31.57 -33.00
CA MET A 1 -2.60 30.91 -32.25
C MET A 1 -2.47 31.35 -30.77
N LYS A 2 -2.69 32.60 -30.41
CA LYS A 2 -2.59 33.12 -29.01
C LYS A 2 -3.64 32.52 -28.04
N TYR A 3 -4.88 32.23 -28.50
CA TYR A 3 -5.95 31.69 -27.65
C TYR A 3 -5.74 30.21 -27.29
N LYS A 4 -5.24 29.38 -28.21
CA LYS A 4 -4.95 27.95 -27.93
C LYS A 4 -3.85 27.77 -26.89
N LEU A 5 -2.87 28.69 -26.84
CA LEU A 5 -1.80 28.65 -25.85
C LEU A 5 -2.31 28.92 -24.42
N LYS A 6 -3.32 29.78 -24.26
CA LYS A 6 -3.92 30.09 -22.95
C LYS A 6 -4.74 28.91 -22.39
N ILE A 7 -5.54 28.24 -23.21
CA ILE A 7 -6.34 27.06 -22.79
C ILE A 7 -5.43 25.93 -22.32
N ARG A 8 -4.31 25.68 -22.99
CA ARG A 8 -3.33 24.65 -22.64
C ARG A 8 -2.82 24.76 -21.19
N TYR A 9 -2.66 25.96 -20.65
CA TYR A 9 -2.21 26.17 -19.27
C TYR A 9 -3.36 26.38 -18.30
N ILE A 10 -4.49 26.92 -18.74
CA ILE A 10 -5.65 27.16 -17.87
C ILE A 10 -6.17 25.85 -17.31
N VAL A 11 -6.37 24.82 -18.16
CA VAL A 11 -6.93 23.54 -17.73
C VAL A 11 -6.11 22.87 -16.62
N PRO A 12 -4.80 22.61 -16.77
CA PRO A 12 -4.03 21.97 -15.72
C PRO A 12 -3.91 22.83 -14.44
N CYS A 13 -3.87 24.17 -14.57
CA CYS A 13 -3.88 25.06 -13.39
C CYS A 13 -5.22 25.02 -12.66
N THR A 14 -6.34 24.98 -13.36
CA THR A 14 -7.67 24.85 -12.74
C THR A 14 -7.79 23.49 -12.04
N LEU A 15 -7.36 22.39 -12.67
CA LEU A 15 -7.36 21.08 -12.05
C LEU A 15 -6.43 21.03 -10.83
N LEU A 16 -5.28 21.67 -10.87
CA LEU A 16 -4.39 21.82 -9.72
C LEU A 16 -5.08 22.53 -8.55
N LEU A 17 -5.84 23.60 -8.82
CA LEU A 17 -6.62 24.28 -7.78
C LEU A 17 -7.70 23.37 -7.18
N VAL A 18 -8.35 22.54 -8.00
CA VAL A 18 -9.30 21.52 -7.50
C VAL A 18 -8.60 20.50 -6.61
N VAL A 19 -7.42 20.00 -7.03
CA VAL A 19 -6.60 19.08 -6.21
C VAL A 19 -6.27 19.72 -4.87
N TRP A 20 -5.76 20.94 -4.86
CA TRP A 20 -5.43 21.64 -3.61
C TRP A 20 -6.67 21.92 -2.75
N ALA A 21 -7.77 22.35 -3.32
CA ALA A 21 -9.02 22.55 -2.59
C ALA A 21 -9.45 21.25 -1.89
N THR A 22 -9.39 20.11 -2.58
CA THR A 22 -9.73 18.80 -2.02
C THR A 22 -8.78 18.38 -0.89
N GLN A 23 -7.50 18.72 -1.00
CA GLN A 23 -6.50 18.44 0.05
C GLN A 23 -6.70 19.28 1.32
N PHE A 24 -7.19 20.51 1.20
CA PHE A 24 -7.34 21.42 2.34
C PHE A 24 -8.75 21.46 2.93
N ILE A 25 -9.77 21.01 2.20
CA ILE A 25 -11.16 21.00 2.65
C ILE A 25 -11.58 19.57 2.99
N PRO A 26 -11.68 19.18 4.29
CA PRO A 26 -11.95 17.80 4.70
C PRO A 26 -13.23 17.21 4.09
N ALA A 27 -14.28 18.02 3.93
CA ALA A 27 -15.53 17.58 3.30
C ALA A 27 -15.31 17.14 1.84
N MET A 28 -14.44 17.83 1.08
CA MET A 28 -14.13 17.46 -0.31
C MET A 28 -13.32 16.14 -0.34
N GLY A 29 -12.37 15.95 0.57
CA GLY A 29 -11.63 14.70 0.71
C GLY A 29 -12.55 13.51 1.02
N LYS A 30 -13.50 13.68 1.93
CA LYS A 30 -14.53 12.67 2.24
C LYS A 30 -15.39 12.35 1.02
N ILE A 31 -15.90 13.37 0.30
CA ILE A 31 -16.72 13.18 -0.91
C ILE A 31 -15.91 12.46 -1.98
N TYR A 32 -14.66 12.88 -2.21
CA TYR A 32 -13.80 12.23 -3.19
C TYR A 32 -13.63 10.74 -2.86
N ALA A 33 -13.16 10.42 -1.67
CA ALA A 33 -12.86 9.04 -1.28
C ALA A 33 -14.09 8.14 -1.30
N HIS A 34 -15.26 8.65 -0.87
CA HIS A 34 -16.48 7.86 -0.76
C HIS A 34 -17.26 7.72 -2.08
N SER A 35 -17.31 8.78 -2.89
CA SER A 35 -18.25 8.84 -4.03
C SER A 35 -17.55 8.95 -5.39
N VAL A 36 -16.43 9.67 -5.48
CA VAL A 36 -15.76 9.94 -6.76
C VAL A 36 -14.73 8.85 -7.07
N TYR A 37 -13.87 8.54 -6.11
CA TYR A 37 -12.81 7.56 -6.29
C TYR A 37 -13.31 6.17 -6.71
N PRO A 38 -14.36 5.58 -6.14
CA PRO A 38 -14.83 4.25 -6.55
C PRO A 38 -15.18 4.18 -8.04
N VAL A 39 -15.76 5.24 -8.60
CA VAL A 39 -16.10 5.31 -10.04
C VAL A 39 -14.83 5.37 -10.86
N ILE A 40 -13.86 6.21 -10.50
CA ILE A 40 -12.57 6.33 -11.18
C ILE A 40 -11.83 4.99 -11.12
N ALA A 41 -11.73 4.41 -9.93
CA ALA A 41 -11.05 3.14 -9.72
C ALA A 41 -11.68 1.99 -10.51
N TYR A 42 -13.02 1.92 -10.55
CA TYR A 42 -13.72 0.93 -11.34
C TYR A 42 -13.41 1.08 -12.84
N ILE A 43 -13.45 2.29 -13.39
CA ILE A 43 -13.18 2.55 -14.81
C ILE A 43 -11.72 2.21 -15.14
N LEU A 44 -10.76 2.75 -14.38
CA LEU A 44 -9.34 2.57 -14.65
C LEU A 44 -8.91 1.10 -14.45
N SER A 45 -9.37 0.44 -13.39
CA SER A 45 -9.08 -0.97 -13.17
C SER A 45 -9.75 -1.89 -14.18
N SER A 46 -10.94 -1.53 -14.68
CA SER A 46 -11.59 -2.26 -15.80
C SER A 46 -10.76 -2.18 -17.07
N PHE A 47 -10.21 -1.00 -17.36
CA PHE A 47 -9.30 -0.81 -18.51
C PHE A 47 -7.99 -1.57 -18.31
N SER A 48 -7.32 -1.36 -17.16
CA SER A 48 -6.00 -1.95 -16.91
C SER A 48 -6.04 -3.48 -16.88
N ARG A 49 -7.13 -4.08 -16.39
CA ARG A 49 -7.27 -5.56 -16.35
C ARG A 49 -7.30 -6.23 -17.73
N LEU A 50 -7.59 -5.51 -18.82
CA LEU A 50 -7.53 -6.05 -20.19
C LEU A 50 -6.08 -6.26 -20.65
N ILE A 51 -5.14 -5.54 -20.08
CA ILE A 51 -3.72 -5.56 -20.45
C ILE A 51 -3.00 -6.61 -19.59
N PRO A 52 -2.23 -7.54 -20.19
CA PRO A 52 -1.64 -8.67 -19.46
C PRO A 52 -0.43 -8.34 -18.58
N PHE A 53 0.16 -7.18 -18.73
CA PHE A 53 1.34 -6.70 -17.98
C PHE A 53 1.02 -5.43 -17.18
N ALA A 54 1.96 -5.03 -16.29
CA ALA A 54 1.84 -3.83 -15.47
C ALA A 54 2.03 -2.57 -16.35
N ILE A 55 0.90 -1.96 -16.75
CA ILE A 55 0.92 -0.76 -17.61
C ILE A 55 1.41 0.46 -16.83
N GLY A 56 1.19 0.53 -15.52
CA GLY A 56 1.68 1.58 -14.66
C GLY A 56 3.21 1.61 -14.60
N ASP A 57 3.84 0.44 -14.46
CA ASP A 57 5.30 0.32 -14.45
C ASP A 57 5.89 0.81 -15.79
N LEU A 58 5.27 0.40 -16.89
CA LEU A 58 5.69 0.85 -18.23
C LEU A 58 5.50 2.36 -18.39
N PHE A 59 4.37 2.90 -17.94
CA PHE A 59 4.08 4.33 -18.01
C PHE A 59 5.11 5.14 -17.20
N ILE A 60 5.46 4.71 -15.98
CA ILE A 60 6.47 5.37 -15.16
C ILE A 60 7.83 5.33 -15.84
N ALA A 61 8.26 4.15 -16.33
CA ALA A 61 9.54 4.01 -17.01
C ALA A 61 9.65 4.90 -18.27
N LEU A 62 8.60 4.91 -19.10
CA LEU A 62 8.54 5.75 -20.28
C LEU A 62 8.46 7.25 -19.95
N SER A 63 7.80 7.61 -18.84
CA SER A 63 7.74 9.01 -18.38
C SER A 63 9.10 9.50 -17.91
N ILE A 64 9.83 8.70 -17.14
CA ILE A 64 11.20 9.02 -16.70
C ILE A 64 12.12 9.16 -17.93
N ALA A 65 12.09 8.17 -18.83
CA ALA A 65 12.87 8.22 -20.06
C ALA A 65 12.52 9.45 -20.92
N GLY A 66 11.22 9.76 -21.02
CA GLY A 66 10.74 10.92 -21.75
C GLY A 66 11.27 12.24 -21.21
N VAL A 67 11.17 12.45 -19.89
CA VAL A 67 11.68 13.67 -19.23
C VAL A 67 13.19 13.81 -19.38
N LEU A 68 13.95 12.71 -19.31
CA LEU A 68 15.41 12.74 -19.46
C LEU A 68 15.88 12.91 -20.92
N LEU A 69 15.21 12.28 -21.86
CA LEU A 69 15.64 12.24 -23.27
C LEU A 69 15.05 13.40 -24.11
N TYR A 70 13.86 13.90 -23.77
CA TYR A 70 13.21 14.94 -24.51
C TYR A 70 14.02 16.24 -24.61
N PRO A 71 14.72 16.75 -23.58
CA PRO A 71 15.57 17.92 -23.68
C PRO A 71 16.68 17.76 -24.75
N VAL A 72 17.34 16.62 -24.76
CA VAL A 72 18.40 16.31 -25.72
C VAL A 72 17.81 16.25 -27.14
N TYR A 73 16.73 15.50 -27.33
CA TYR A 73 16.03 15.39 -28.60
C TYR A 73 15.53 16.74 -29.12
N ALA A 74 14.82 17.50 -28.27
CA ALA A 74 14.24 18.77 -28.64
C ALA A 74 15.29 19.86 -28.95
N ARG A 75 16.45 19.79 -28.27
CA ARG A 75 17.55 20.70 -28.55
C ARG A 75 18.27 20.34 -29.83
N ARG A 76 18.62 19.05 -30.03
CA ARG A 76 19.44 18.60 -31.14
C ARG A 76 18.67 18.55 -32.47
N PHE A 77 17.48 17.97 -32.47
CA PHE A 77 16.71 17.69 -33.69
C PHE A 77 15.67 18.77 -33.99
N GLN A 78 14.97 19.28 -32.96
CA GLN A 78 13.94 20.30 -33.15
C GLN A 78 14.47 21.73 -33.01
N LYS A 79 15.73 21.92 -32.63
CA LYS A 79 16.39 23.23 -32.43
C LYS A 79 15.62 24.19 -31.52
N LYS A 80 14.85 23.64 -30.56
CA LYS A 80 14.06 24.42 -29.62
C LYS A 80 14.95 25.17 -28.63
N LYS A 81 14.51 26.36 -28.18
CA LYS A 81 15.17 27.14 -27.12
C LYS A 81 14.95 26.43 -25.77
N TRP A 82 15.95 26.45 -24.89
CA TRP A 82 15.91 25.82 -23.57
C TRP A 82 14.69 26.23 -22.73
N LYS A 83 14.32 27.52 -22.74
CA LYS A 83 13.10 28.01 -22.08
C LYS A 83 11.86 27.24 -22.52
N ARG A 84 11.71 26.92 -23.80
CA ARG A 84 10.54 26.19 -24.31
C ARG A 84 10.60 24.69 -23.98
N ILE A 85 11.79 24.13 -23.92
CA ILE A 85 12.02 22.74 -23.52
C ILE A 85 11.60 22.59 -22.05
N LEU A 86 12.14 23.40 -21.17
CA LEU A 86 11.82 23.39 -19.74
C LEU A 86 10.33 23.61 -19.46
N LEU A 87 9.68 24.54 -20.17
CA LEU A 87 8.23 24.76 -20.01
C LEU A 87 7.40 23.54 -20.45
N ASN A 88 7.83 22.80 -21.47
CA ASN A 88 7.14 21.57 -21.88
C ASN A 88 7.32 20.44 -20.85
N ASP A 89 8.52 20.28 -20.27
CA ASP A 89 8.78 19.28 -19.23
C ASP A 89 7.98 19.60 -17.95
N ILE A 90 7.97 20.89 -17.53
CA ILE A 90 7.17 21.32 -16.37
C ILE A 90 5.67 21.06 -16.63
N GLU A 91 5.18 21.37 -17.82
CA GLU A 91 3.78 21.10 -18.18
C GLU A 91 3.47 19.62 -18.14
N TYR A 92 4.35 18.77 -18.67
CA TYR A 92 4.20 17.31 -18.62
C TYR A 92 4.17 16.79 -17.17
N LEU A 93 5.11 17.24 -16.34
CA LEU A 93 5.14 16.87 -14.91
C LEU A 93 3.92 17.37 -14.15
N LEU A 94 3.41 18.56 -14.50
CA LEU A 94 2.16 19.08 -13.93
C LEU A 94 0.96 18.17 -14.28
N TRP A 95 0.88 17.69 -15.51
CA TRP A 95 -0.17 16.75 -15.90
C TRP A 95 -0.05 15.40 -15.18
N ILE A 96 1.17 14.87 -15.01
CA ILE A 96 1.41 13.65 -14.20
C ILE A 96 0.95 13.88 -12.76
N TYR A 97 1.31 15.00 -12.15
CA TYR A 97 0.92 15.36 -10.79
C TYR A 97 -0.60 15.43 -10.64
N VAL A 98 -1.27 16.18 -11.51
CA VAL A 98 -2.73 16.33 -11.49
C VAL A 98 -3.40 14.98 -11.69
N TRP A 99 -2.93 14.18 -12.65
CA TRP A 99 -3.49 12.87 -12.92
C TRP A 99 -3.31 11.91 -11.76
N PHE A 100 -2.13 11.87 -11.15
CA PHE A 100 -1.86 11.10 -9.93
C PHE A 100 -2.90 11.40 -8.84
N TYR A 101 -3.11 12.66 -8.53
CA TYR A 101 -4.04 13.04 -7.47
C TYR A 101 -5.48 12.74 -7.83
N LEU A 102 -5.92 13.08 -9.05
CA LEU A 102 -7.29 12.81 -9.48
C LEU A 102 -7.60 11.32 -9.63
N ALA A 103 -6.63 10.51 -10.01
CA ALA A 103 -6.82 9.07 -10.17
C ALA A 103 -6.80 8.31 -8.84
N TRP A 104 -5.98 8.75 -7.87
CA TRP A 104 -5.83 8.02 -6.59
C TRP A 104 -5.36 8.89 -5.41
N GLY A 105 -4.42 9.81 -5.61
CA GLY A 105 -3.70 10.50 -4.53
C GLY A 105 -4.59 11.32 -3.60
N LEU A 106 -5.77 11.76 -4.03
CA LEU A 106 -6.71 12.48 -3.17
C LEU A 106 -7.28 11.60 -2.04
N ASN A 107 -7.11 10.26 -2.07
CA ASN A 107 -7.42 9.39 -0.93
C ASN A 107 -6.59 9.71 0.32
N TYR A 108 -5.43 10.39 0.20
CA TYR A 108 -4.70 10.90 1.36
C TYR A 108 -5.49 11.97 2.16
N SER A 109 -6.57 12.52 1.59
CA SER A 109 -7.42 13.51 2.25
C SER A 109 -8.71 12.93 2.83
N GLN A 110 -8.87 11.59 2.85
CA GLN A 110 -10.00 10.93 3.47
C GLN A 110 -9.95 11.02 4.99
N PRO A 111 -11.08 10.83 5.71
CA PRO A 111 -11.10 10.65 7.15
C PRO A 111 -10.18 9.50 7.58
N ASN A 112 -9.57 9.60 8.76
CA ASN A 112 -8.71 8.54 9.30
C ASN A 112 -9.51 7.28 9.68
N PHE A 113 -8.79 6.21 10.02
CA PHE A 113 -9.37 4.91 10.40
C PHE A 113 -10.48 5.04 11.44
N TYR A 114 -10.22 5.70 12.57
CA TYR A 114 -11.16 5.83 13.68
C TYR A 114 -12.45 6.58 13.30
N GLN A 115 -12.32 7.58 12.43
CA GLN A 115 -13.46 8.35 11.91
C GLN A 115 -14.30 7.58 10.89
N ARG A 116 -13.70 6.65 10.16
CA ARG A 116 -14.41 5.83 9.17
C ARG A 116 -15.07 4.61 9.78
N THR A 117 -14.43 3.99 10.78
CA THR A 117 -14.88 2.74 11.40
C THR A 117 -15.75 2.97 12.62
N GLU A 118 -15.72 4.20 13.18
CA GLU A 118 -16.34 4.54 14.48
C GLU A 118 -15.80 3.71 15.65
N ILE A 119 -14.72 2.97 15.46
CA ILE A 119 -14.02 2.25 16.53
C ILE A 119 -13.31 3.27 17.41
N PRO A 120 -13.55 3.27 18.73
CA PRO A 120 -12.85 4.18 19.63
C PRO A 120 -11.35 3.92 19.65
N TYR A 121 -10.55 4.99 19.71
CA TYR A 121 -9.12 4.86 19.92
C TYR A 121 -8.82 4.25 21.29
N THR A 122 -8.02 3.22 21.32
CA THR A 122 -7.48 2.64 22.57
C THR A 122 -6.05 3.12 22.77
N ALA A 123 -5.77 3.63 23.96
CA ALA A 123 -4.42 4.08 24.31
C ALA A 123 -3.42 2.93 24.14
N TYR A 124 -2.28 3.24 23.52
CA TYR A 124 -1.21 2.30 23.27
C TYR A 124 -0.34 2.18 24.54
N THR A 125 -0.82 1.38 25.51
CA THR A 125 -0.16 1.12 26.79
C THR A 125 0.43 -0.30 26.85
N PRO A 126 1.43 -0.56 27.73
CA PRO A 126 1.92 -1.91 27.95
C PRO A 126 0.82 -2.92 28.31
N GLU A 127 -0.17 -2.51 29.12
CA GLU A 127 -1.27 -3.36 29.53
C GLU A 127 -2.17 -3.77 28.36
N ASN A 128 -2.62 -2.79 27.56
CA ASN A 128 -3.46 -3.06 26.37
C ASN A 128 -2.70 -3.90 25.35
N PHE A 129 -1.38 -3.72 25.23
CA PHE A 129 -0.54 -4.52 24.38
C PHE A 129 -0.46 -5.97 24.86
N ARG A 130 -0.23 -6.22 26.19
CA ARG A 130 -0.16 -7.57 26.76
C ARG A 130 -1.46 -8.34 26.49
N ASN A 131 -2.61 -7.72 26.76
CA ASN A 131 -3.91 -8.34 26.51
C ASN A 131 -4.11 -8.76 25.05
N PHE A 132 -3.63 -7.95 24.11
CA PHE A 132 -3.69 -8.26 22.68
C PHE A 132 -2.69 -9.37 22.29
N VAL A 133 -1.44 -9.28 22.75
CA VAL A 133 -0.35 -10.13 22.22
C VAL A 133 -0.48 -11.57 22.67
N ASP A 134 -1.06 -11.83 23.83
CA ASP A 134 -1.31 -13.19 24.33
C ASP A 134 -2.24 -13.96 23.40
N ASP A 135 -3.40 -13.39 23.10
CA ASP A 135 -4.36 -13.97 22.15
C ASP A 135 -3.78 -14.09 20.74
N TYR A 136 -3.00 -13.07 20.33
CA TYR A 136 -2.33 -13.07 19.02
C TYR A 136 -1.36 -14.25 18.87
N VAL A 137 -0.50 -14.51 19.86
CA VAL A 137 0.50 -15.59 19.82
C VAL A 137 -0.20 -16.96 19.79
N ASP A 138 -1.26 -17.13 20.57
CA ASP A 138 -2.01 -18.38 20.60
C ASP A 138 -2.68 -18.66 19.23
N LYS A 139 -3.27 -17.63 18.61
CA LYS A 139 -3.87 -17.73 17.27
C LYS A 139 -2.82 -17.95 16.18
N LEU A 140 -1.68 -17.25 16.25
CA LEU A 140 -0.56 -17.47 15.34
C LEU A 140 -0.09 -18.93 15.38
N ASN A 141 0.22 -19.44 16.58
CA ASN A 141 0.66 -20.81 16.79
C ASN A 141 -0.38 -21.84 16.33
N GLY A 142 -1.64 -21.60 16.69
CA GLY A 142 -2.76 -22.50 16.32
C GLY A 142 -3.04 -22.54 14.82
N SER A 143 -2.73 -21.47 14.10
CA SER A 143 -2.91 -21.38 12.65
C SER A 143 -1.74 -21.97 11.84
N TYR A 144 -0.59 -22.20 12.46
CA TYR A 144 0.64 -22.60 11.76
C TYR A 144 0.43 -23.79 10.81
N VAL A 145 0.91 -23.61 9.61
CA VAL A 145 1.10 -24.63 8.58
C VAL A 145 2.21 -24.18 7.63
N ALA A 146 3.05 -25.10 7.17
CA ALA A 146 4.06 -24.79 6.17
C ALA A 146 3.39 -24.39 4.85
N VAL A 147 3.65 -23.15 4.41
CA VAL A 147 3.11 -22.60 3.15
C VAL A 147 4.23 -22.58 2.12
N THR A 148 4.27 -23.61 1.28
CA THR A 148 5.33 -23.82 0.27
C THR A 148 4.88 -23.52 -1.15
N THR A 149 3.58 -23.35 -1.39
CA THR A 149 3.01 -23.12 -2.72
C THR A 149 1.99 -21.98 -2.71
N ILE A 150 1.83 -21.34 -3.88
CA ILE A 150 0.90 -20.24 -4.09
C ILE A 150 -0.27 -20.74 -4.94
N ASN A 151 -1.47 -20.81 -4.35
CA ASN A 151 -2.70 -20.97 -5.10
C ASN A 151 -3.36 -19.58 -5.30
N LYS A 152 -3.02 -18.93 -6.40
CA LYS A 152 -3.46 -17.53 -6.70
C LYS A 152 -4.98 -17.42 -6.76
N ASP A 153 -5.68 -18.43 -7.27
CA ASP A 153 -7.14 -18.40 -7.39
C ASP A 153 -7.83 -18.56 -6.03
N LEU A 154 -7.31 -19.41 -5.17
CA LEU A 154 -7.80 -19.55 -3.80
C LEU A 154 -7.58 -18.25 -3.01
N ILE A 155 -6.36 -17.69 -3.07
CA ILE A 155 -6.03 -16.43 -2.39
C ILE A 155 -6.94 -15.31 -2.84
N ARG A 156 -7.14 -15.14 -4.15
CA ARG A 156 -8.05 -14.13 -4.70
C ARG A 156 -9.48 -14.29 -4.17
N ARG A 157 -10.05 -15.51 -4.23
CA ARG A 157 -11.42 -15.77 -3.75
C ARG A 157 -11.58 -15.49 -2.26
N GLU A 158 -10.64 -15.98 -1.45
CA GLU A 158 -10.67 -15.80 -0.01
C GLU A 158 -10.50 -14.32 0.38
N THR A 159 -9.60 -13.58 -0.32
CA THR A 159 -9.40 -12.15 -0.07
C THR A 159 -10.65 -11.35 -0.45
N VAL A 160 -11.24 -11.60 -1.62
CA VAL A 160 -12.49 -10.92 -2.02
C VAL A 160 -13.63 -11.23 -1.05
N ARG A 161 -13.75 -12.49 -0.61
CA ARG A 161 -14.73 -12.88 0.41
C ARG A 161 -14.50 -12.14 1.72
N GLY A 162 -13.24 -12.11 2.19
CA GLY A 162 -12.86 -11.43 3.42
C GLY A 162 -13.18 -9.94 3.38
N TYR A 163 -12.84 -9.24 2.29
CA TYR A 163 -13.20 -7.83 2.12
C TYR A 163 -14.73 -7.63 2.13
N ASN A 164 -15.49 -8.45 1.41
CA ASN A 164 -16.96 -8.34 1.43
C ASN A 164 -17.58 -8.56 2.82
N GLN A 165 -16.91 -9.30 3.71
CA GLN A 165 -17.35 -9.49 5.08
C GLN A 165 -17.09 -8.29 6.00
N ILE A 166 -16.04 -7.51 5.72
CA ILE A 166 -15.61 -6.42 6.61
C ILE A 166 -15.91 -5.02 6.06
N SER A 167 -16.24 -4.89 4.78
CA SER A 167 -16.35 -3.58 4.12
C SER A 167 -17.34 -2.65 4.82
N ASP A 168 -18.54 -3.13 5.13
CA ASP A 168 -19.59 -2.32 5.74
C ASP A 168 -19.29 -1.95 7.19
N THR A 169 -18.55 -2.80 7.92
CA THR A 169 -18.24 -2.61 9.33
C THR A 169 -16.93 -1.88 9.59
N LEU A 170 -15.98 -1.97 8.65
CA LEU A 170 -14.64 -1.39 8.80
C LEU A 170 -14.38 -0.23 7.83
N GLY A 171 -15.42 0.35 7.22
CA GLY A 171 -15.32 1.59 6.45
C GLY A 171 -14.34 1.53 5.27
N VAL A 172 -14.27 0.39 4.58
CA VAL A 172 -13.50 0.19 3.35
C VAL A 172 -14.44 -0.21 2.21
N HIS A 173 -14.15 0.18 0.97
CA HIS A 173 -14.98 -0.20 -0.16
C HIS A 173 -14.99 -1.71 -0.41
N HIS A 174 -16.12 -2.21 -0.91
CA HIS A 174 -16.18 -3.55 -1.48
C HIS A 174 -15.25 -3.66 -2.69
N PRO A 175 -14.66 -4.83 -2.95
CA PRO A 175 -13.87 -5.05 -4.16
C PRO A 175 -14.63 -4.65 -5.42
N PHE A 176 -14.07 -3.76 -6.24
CA PHE A 176 -14.70 -3.22 -7.45
C PHE A 176 -14.99 -4.29 -8.50
N HIS A 177 -14.30 -5.44 -8.43
CA HIS A 177 -14.47 -6.58 -9.31
C HIS A 177 -14.60 -7.87 -8.51
N LYS A 178 -15.47 -8.77 -8.94
CA LYS A 178 -15.58 -10.14 -8.38
C LYS A 178 -14.25 -10.92 -8.47
N SER A 179 -13.39 -10.56 -9.40
CA SER A 179 -12.09 -11.17 -9.63
C SER A 179 -11.06 -10.08 -9.96
N PRO A 180 -10.56 -9.35 -8.94
CA PRO A 180 -9.50 -8.36 -9.13
C PRO A 180 -8.27 -9.02 -9.78
N ARG A 181 -7.72 -8.38 -10.80
CA ARG A 181 -6.54 -8.89 -11.49
C ARG A 181 -5.29 -8.31 -10.87
N VAL A 182 -4.48 -9.15 -10.27
CA VAL A 182 -3.12 -8.82 -9.86
C VAL A 182 -2.16 -9.09 -11.02
N LYS A 183 -1.15 -8.26 -11.16
CA LYS A 183 -0.08 -8.42 -12.15
C LYS A 183 1.27 -8.61 -11.47
N THR A 184 2.25 -9.12 -12.22
CA THR A 184 3.64 -9.17 -11.75
C THR A 184 4.34 -7.86 -12.14
N MET A 185 5.15 -7.31 -11.25
CA MET A 185 5.98 -6.13 -11.51
C MET A 185 6.92 -6.38 -12.70
N LEU A 186 6.97 -5.45 -13.65
CA LEU A 186 7.82 -5.60 -14.85
C LEU A 186 9.31 -5.61 -14.50
N PHE A 187 9.70 -4.83 -13.50
CA PHE A 187 11.10 -4.67 -13.11
C PHE A 187 11.41 -5.42 -11.81
N THR A 188 10.86 -6.64 -11.66
CA THR A 188 11.03 -7.46 -10.44
C THR A 188 12.45 -7.48 -9.88
N PRO A 189 13.54 -7.74 -10.66
CA PRO A 189 14.89 -7.78 -10.08
C PRO A 189 15.32 -6.45 -9.47
N LEU A 190 14.99 -5.32 -10.12
CA LEU A 190 15.34 -3.99 -9.63
C LEU A 190 14.51 -3.64 -8.38
N ILE A 191 13.23 -3.99 -8.39
CA ILE A 191 12.30 -3.72 -7.29
C ILE A 191 12.63 -4.60 -6.07
N SER A 192 13.10 -5.82 -6.29
CA SER A 192 13.59 -6.69 -5.21
C SER A 192 14.84 -6.13 -4.51
N MET A 193 15.70 -5.41 -5.23
CA MET A 193 16.88 -4.74 -4.66
C MET A 193 16.52 -3.62 -3.67
N VAL A 194 15.31 -3.14 -3.68
CA VAL A 194 14.81 -2.13 -2.73
C VAL A 194 13.78 -2.70 -1.73
N GLY A 195 13.57 -4.02 -1.74
CA GLY A 195 12.72 -4.72 -0.76
C GLY A 195 11.22 -4.49 -0.92
N VAL A 196 10.75 -3.97 -2.07
CA VAL A 196 9.31 -3.74 -2.31
C VAL A 196 8.65 -5.03 -2.76
N THR A 197 7.62 -5.45 -2.02
CA THR A 197 6.91 -6.72 -2.22
C THR A 197 5.64 -6.59 -3.04
N GLY A 198 5.00 -5.42 -3.02
CA GLY A 198 3.79 -5.11 -3.76
C GLY A 198 3.71 -3.61 -4.05
N SER A 199 2.84 -3.20 -4.94
CA SER A 199 2.56 -1.80 -5.22
C SER A 199 1.19 -1.63 -5.88
N MET A 200 0.46 -0.63 -5.42
CA MET A 200 -0.72 -0.13 -6.13
C MET A 200 -0.31 0.98 -7.11
N GLY A 201 -0.55 0.76 -8.40
CA GLY A 201 -0.27 1.71 -9.48
C GLY A 201 -1.36 2.78 -9.58
N PRO A 202 -1.12 4.01 -9.11
CA PRO A 202 -2.13 5.06 -8.98
C PRO A 202 -2.66 5.57 -10.32
N PHE A 203 -1.86 5.47 -11.40
CA PHE A 203 -2.20 6.03 -12.70
C PHE A 203 -3.28 5.24 -13.45
N PHE A 204 -3.42 3.94 -13.16
CA PHE A 204 -4.34 3.03 -13.83
C PHE A 204 -5.17 2.16 -12.89
N CYS A 205 -5.12 2.44 -11.60
CA CYS A 205 -5.79 1.68 -10.55
C CYS A 205 -5.59 0.17 -10.75
N GLU A 206 -4.33 -0.23 -10.87
CA GLU A 206 -3.90 -1.62 -10.92
C GLU A 206 -2.98 -1.92 -9.73
N PHE A 207 -2.97 -3.16 -9.26
CA PHE A 207 -1.99 -3.54 -8.25
C PHE A 207 -1.11 -4.68 -8.75
N THR A 208 0.14 -4.62 -8.35
CA THR A 208 1.19 -5.53 -8.77
C THR A 208 1.85 -6.18 -7.57
N LEU A 209 2.31 -7.40 -7.75
CA LEU A 209 3.13 -8.11 -6.78
C LEU A 209 4.50 -8.39 -7.36
N ASN A 210 5.49 -8.37 -6.49
CA ASN A 210 6.87 -8.73 -6.85
C ASN A 210 6.91 -10.21 -7.29
N GLY A 211 7.59 -10.51 -8.40
CA GLY A 211 7.73 -11.87 -8.91
C GLY A 211 8.53 -12.80 -7.99
N ASP A 212 9.36 -12.22 -7.11
CA ASP A 212 10.19 -12.93 -6.12
C ASP A 212 9.46 -13.16 -4.77
N LEU A 213 8.17 -12.80 -4.68
CA LEU A 213 7.43 -12.87 -3.42
C LEU A 213 7.27 -14.31 -2.93
N LEU A 214 7.64 -14.53 -1.67
CA LEU A 214 7.58 -15.86 -1.04
C LEU A 214 6.14 -16.34 -0.82
N PRO A 215 5.88 -17.67 -0.86
CA PRO A 215 4.53 -18.22 -0.64
C PRO A 215 3.88 -17.78 0.67
N SER A 216 4.64 -17.69 1.76
CA SER A 216 4.16 -17.24 3.07
C SER A 216 3.78 -15.77 3.13
N GLN A 217 4.27 -14.95 2.21
CA GLN A 217 4.00 -13.51 2.14
C GLN A 217 2.87 -13.18 1.18
N TYR A 218 2.69 -13.98 0.11
CA TYR A 218 1.80 -13.67 -1.00
C TYR A 218 0.35 -13.34 -0.58
N PRO A 219 -0.32 -14.11 0.31
CA PRO A 219 -1.71 -13.82 0.68
C PRO A 219 -1.89 -12.45 1.34
N ALA A 220 -1.04 -12.13 2.30
CA ALA A 220 -1.12 -10.88 3.03
C ALA A 220 -0.75 -9.68 2.14
N THR A 221 0.29 -9.81 1.29
CA THR A 221 0.66 -8.76 0.35
C THR A 221 -0.44 -8.53 -0.69
N TYR A 222 -1.07 -9.61 -1.20
CA TYR A 222 -2.23 -9.47 -2.11
C TYR A 222 -3.38 -8.69 -1.45
N ALA A 223 -3.70 -9.01 -0.20
CA ALA A 223 -4.77 -8.31 0.53
C ALA A 223 -4.40 -6.85 0.83
N HIS A 224 -3.14 -6.57 1.14
CA HIS A 224 -2.60 -5.24 1.38
C HIS A 224 -2.71 -4.35 0.11
N GLU A 225 -2.24 -4.84 -1.03
CA GLU A 225 -2.32 -4.07 -2.29
C GLU A 225 -3.77 -3.88 -2.76
N LEU A 226 -4.63 -4.85 -2.46
CA LEU A 226 -6.05 -4.67 -2.72
C LEU A 226 -6.66 -3.58 -1.82
N ALA A 227 -6.22 -3.43 -0.54
CA ALA A 227 -6.65 -2.32 0.30
C ALA A 227 -6.33 -0.96 -0.34
N HIS A 228 -5.13 -0.81 -0.89
CA HIS A 228 -4.75 0.41 -1.61
C HIS A 228 -5.63 0.65 -2.84
N LEU A 229 -5.94 -0.39 -3.60
CA LEU A 229 -6.90 -0.28 -4.71
C LEU A 229 -8.31 0.11 -4.24
N LEU A 230 -8.70 -0.30 -3.02
CA LEU A 230 -9.97 0.10 -2.41
C LEU A 230 -9.95 1.49 -1.76
N GLY A 231 -8.87 2.27 -1.97
CA GLY A 231 -8.74 3.66 -1.56
C GLY A 231 -8.03 3.88 -0.22
N ILE A 232 -7.53 2.83 0.42
CA ILE A 232 -6.75 2.97 1.65
C ILE A 232 -5.35 3.49 1.32
N SER A 233 -5.01 4.67 1.82
CA SER A 233 -3.72 5.32 1.55
C SER A 233 -2.68 5.14 2.65
N SER A 234 -3.10 4.73 3.85
CA SER A 234 -2.21 4.47 4.98
C SER A 234 -1.68 3.04 4.94
N GLU A 235 -0.36 2.88 5.04
CA GLU A 235 0.31 1.58 5.10
C GLU A 235 -0.11 0.77 6.35
N ALA A 236 -0.24 1.46 7.49
CA ALA A 236 -0.71 0.83 8.72
C ALA A 236 -2.13 0.27 8.56
N GLU A 237 -3.01 1.04 7.93
CA GLU A 237 -4.37 0.60 7.66
C GLU A 237 -4.41 -0.52 6.62
N ALA A 238 -3.60 -0.46 5.56
CA ALA A 238 -3.52 -1.52 4.56
C ALA A 238 -3.04 -2.85 5.18
N ASN A 239 -2.04 -2.80 6.08
CA ASN A 239 -1.61 -3.95 6.87
C ASN A 239 -2.71 -4.45 7.82
N PHE A 240 -3.45 -3.55 8.47
CA PHE A 240 -4.58 -3.90 9.31
C PHE A 240 -5.68 -4.62 8.51
N TYR A 241 -6.07 -4.10 7.35
CA TYR A 241 -7.08 -4.73 6.50
C TYR A 241 -6.60 -6.09 5.96
N ALA A 242 -5.33 -6.18 5.54
CA ALA A 242 -4.74 -7.45 5.13
C ALA A 242 -4.79 -8.50 6.24
N TYR A 243 -4.43 -8.12 7.46
CA TYR A 243 -4.55 -8.98 8.64
C TYR A 243 -6.01 -9.41 8.85
N GLN A 244 -6.96 -8.47 8.89
CA GLN A 244 -8.38 -8.76 9.12
C GLN A 244 -8.96 -9.71 8.08
N VAL A 245 -8.62 -9.51 6.82
CA VAL A 245 -9.09 -10.35 5.71
C VAL A 245 -8.48 -11.75 5.74
N CYS A 246 -7.16 -11.84 5.89
CA CYS A 246 -6.47 -13.12 5.84
C CYS A 246 -6.77 -14.00 7.07
N THR A 247 -6.82 -13.40 8.28
CA THR A 247 -7.09 -14.17 9.52
C THR A 247 -8.51 -14.74 9.59
N ARG A 248 -9.46 -14.18 8.83
CA ARG A 248 -10.84 -14.71 8.67
C ARG A 248 -10.97 -15.78 7.59
N SER A 249 -9.90 -16.10 6.86
CA SER A 249 -9.96 -17.10 5.80
C SER A 249 -10.25 -18.50 6.37
N GLN A 250 -11.05 -19.27 5.65
CA GLN A 250 -11.26 -20.69 5.94
C GLN A 250 -10.02 -21.53 5.58
N ALA A 251 -9.21 -21.07 4.64
CA ALA A 251 -7.96 -21.73 4.28
C ALA A 251 -6.88 -21.48 5.35
N ARG A 252 -6.47 -22.55 6.04
CA ARG A 252 -5.51 -22.47 7.16
C ARG A 252 -4.20 -21.75 6.76
N GLY A 253 -3.66 -22.02 5.56
CA GLY A 253 -2.44 -21.40 5.08
C GLY A 253 -2.59 -19.86 4.90
N ILE A 254 -3.74 -19.41 4.38
CA ILE A 254 -4.02 -17.97 4.25
C ILE A 254 -4.18 -17.34 5.63
N ARG A 255 -4.87 -18.01 6.54
CA ARG A 255 -5.04 -17.54 7.91
C ARG A 255 -3.71 -17.41 8.65
N PHE A 256 -2.83 -18.41 8.52
CA PHE A 256 -1.47 -18.32 9.05
C PHE A 256 -0.70 -17.13 8.45
N CYS A 257 -0.71 -16.94 7.14
CA CYS A 257 -0.06 -15.80 6.48
C CYS A 257 -0.57 -14.45 7.01
N GLY A 258 -1.86 -14.35 7.35
CA GLY A 258 -2.44 -13.16 7.97
C GLY A 258 -1.82 -12.83 9.34
N TYR A 259 -1.73 -13.80 10.23
CA TYR A 259 -1.06 -13.61 11.53
C TYR A 259 0.45 -13.36 11.33
N PHE A 260 1.08 -14.14 10.48
CA PHE A 260 2.52 -14.04 10.22
C PHE A 260 2.95 -12.69 9.64
N SER A 261 2.11 -12.04 8.83
CA SER A 261 2.43 -10.77 8.17
C SER A 261 2.72 -9.62 9.14
N VAL A 262 2.13 -9.63 10.33
CA VAL A 262 2.32 -8.57 11.34
C VAL A 262 3.28 -8.99 12.47
N LEU A 263 3.84 -10.21 12.44
CA LEU A 263 4.73 -10.72 13.50
C LEU A 263 5.92 -9.79 13.77
N GLY A 264 6.59 -9.32 12.74
CA GLY A 264 7.71 -8.39 12.88
C GLY A 264 7.32 -7.08 13.57
N HIS A 265 6.13 -6.55 13.27
CA HIS A 265 5.58 -5.37 13.94
C HIS A 265 5.28 -5.66 15.42
N VAL A 266 4.66 -6.80 15.71
CA VAL A 266 4.34 -7.21 17.08
C VAL A 266 5.61 -7.38 17.91
N LEU A 267 6.62 -8.10 17.41
CA LEU A 267 7.89 -8.30 18.11
C LEU A 267 8.66 -6.99 18.33
N THR A 268 8.67 -6.09 17.35
CA THR A 268 9.28 -4.77 17.48
C THR A 268 8.62 -3.95 18.60
N ASN A 269 7.29 -4.04 18.69
CA ASN A 269 6.53 -3.31 19.70
C ASN A 269 6.66 -3.98 21.09
N ALA A 270 6.71 -5.31 21.14
CA ALA A 270 6.99 -6.04 22.39
C ALA A 270 8.31 -5.62 23.02
N ARG A 271 9.39 -5.51 22.23
CA ARG A 271 10.68 -5.01 22.70
C ARG A 271 10.67 -3.61 23.31
N ARG A 272 9.69 -2.78 22.93
CA ARG A 272 9.57 -1.39 23.41
C ARG A 272 8.70 -1.27 24.67
N LEU A 273 7.73 -2.18 24.83
CA LEU A 273 6.65 -2.07 25.81
C LEU A 273 6.79 -3.06 26.97
N MET A 274 7.58 -4.11 26.80
CA MET A 274 7.83 -5.16 27.79
C MET A 274 9.25 -5.05 28.32
N ASP A 275 9.47 -5.53 29.53
CA ASP A 275 10.81 -5.75 30.02
C ASP A 275 11.49 -6.96 29.34
N GLU A 276 12.76 -7.18 29.63
CA GLU A 276 13.55 -8.21 28.94
C GLU A 276 13.06 -9.64 29.25
N GLU A 277 12.57 -9.89 30.45
CA GLU A 277 12.08 -11.21 30.86
C GLU A 277 10.73 -11.50 30.20
N GLU A 278 9.79 -10.57 30.28
CA GLU A 278 8.49 -10.65 29.59
C GLU A 278 8.67 -10.85 28.07
N TYR A 279 9.60 -10.13 27.46
CA TYR A 279 9.89 -10.29 26.02
C TYR A 279 10.43 -11.69 25.70
N LYS A 280 11.35 -12.22 26.52
CA LYS A 280 11.90 -13.57 26.35
C LYS A 280 10.82 -14.64 26.51
N GLU A 281 9.94 -14.50 27.50
CA GLU A 281 8.81 -15.42 27.71
C GLU A 281 7.87 -15.41 26.50
N LEU A 282 7.49 -14.21 26.02
CA LEU A 282 6.65 -14.07 24.83
C LEU A 282 7.30 -14.72 23.61
N PHE A 283 8.60 -14.44 23.38
CA PHE A 283 9.34 -14.97 22.24
C PHE A 283 9.42 -16.50 22.28
N ASN A 284 9.66 -17.08 23.46
CA ASN A 284 9.74 -18.53 23.65
C ASN A 284 8.39 -19.24 23.51
N ARG A 285 7.28 -18.55 23.67
CA ARG A 285 5.93 -19.08 23.39
C ARG A 285 5.65 -19.24 21.91
N ILE A 286 6.34 -18.48 21.05
CA ILE A 286 6.15 -18.61 19.59
C ILE A 286 6.83 -19.90 19.12
N ARG A 287 6.12 -20.66 18.29
CA ARG A 287 6.65 -21.91 17.73
C ARG A 287 7.99 -21.69 17.04
N PRO A 288 8.99 -22.56 17.28
CA PRO A 288 10.31 -22.42 16.65
C PRO A 288 10.25 -22.38 15.12
N GLU A 289 9.33 -23.14 14.51
CA GLU A 289 9.16 -23.20 13.05
C GLU A 289 8.70 -21.85 12.46
N ILE A 290 7.94 -21.05 13.22
CA ILE A 290 7.50 -19.73 12.81
C ILE A 290 8.68 -18.76 12.84
N ILE A 291 9.51 -18.84 13.89
CA ILE A 291 10.72 -18.02 14.00
C ILE A 291 11.73 -18.36 12.92
N GLU A 292 11.92 -19.66 12.62
CA GLU A 292 12.77 -20.11 11.54
C GLU A 292 12.29 -19.61 10.18
N GLN A 293 10.97 -19.69 9.91
CA GLN A 293 10.36 -19.12 8.71
C GLN A 293 10.59 -17.61 8.60
N ALA A 294 10.46 -16.88 9.72
CA ALA A 294 10.69 -15.42 9.73
C ALA A 294 12.16 -15.08 9.41
N LYS A 295 13.12 -15.83 10.01
CA LYS A 295 14.55 -15.67 9.72
C LYS A 295 14.87 -15.99 8.27
N SER A 296 14.40 -17.12 7.75
CA SER A 296 14.61 -17.53 6.36
C SER A 296 14.05 -16.49 5.38
N ASN A 297 12.85 -15.94 5.64
CA ASN A 297 12.29 -14.86 4.82
C ASN A 297 13.16 -13.60 4.87
N GLN A 298 13.68 -13.25 6.04
CA GLN A 298 14.57 -12.09 6.20
C GLN A 298 15.88 -12.28 5.46
N GLU A 299 16.51 -13.44 5.58
CA GLU A 299 17.75 -13.79 4.86
C GLU A 299 17.55 -13.70 3.35
N TYR A 300 16.48 -14.31 2.82
CA TYR A 300 16.13 -14.26 1.40
C TYR A 300 16.03 -12.83 0.85
N TRP A 301 15.38 -11.92 1.58
CA TRP A 301 15.27 -10.52 1.14
C TRP A 301 16.55 -9.73 1.36
N THR A 302 17.32 -10.05 2.41
CA THR A 302 18.63 -9.41 2.66
C THR A 302 19.64 -9.73 1.55
N GLU A 303 19.64 -10.95 1.02
CA GLU A 303 20.48 -11.34 -0.12
C GLU A 303 20.15 -10.57 -1.41
N LYS A 304 18.89 -10.17 -1.58
CA LYS A 304 18.46 -9.40 -2.74
C LYS A 304 18.65 -7.88 -2.59
N TYR A 305 18.67 -7.40 -1.35
CA TYR A 305 18.68 -5.97 -1.06
C TYR A 305 20.01 -5.32 -1.41
N SER A 306 19.96 -4.16 -2.09
CA SER A 306 21.10 -3.31 -2.39
C SER A 306 21.08 -2.06 -1.53
N PRO A 307 21.98 -1.90 -0.54
CA PRO A 307 21.99 -0.72 0.33
C PRO A 307 22.04 0.59 -0.45
N LEU A 308 22.89 0.66 -1.49
CA LEU A 308 23.04 1.89 -2.28
C LEU A 308 21.74 2.36 -2.96
N ILE A 309 20.98 1.41 -3.52
CA ILE A 309 19.72 1.74 -4.23
C ILE A 309 18.59 1.88 -3.23
N GLY A 310 18.58 1.03 -2.19
CA GLY A 310 17.59 1.04 -1.14
C GLY A 310 17.57 2.36 -0.36
N ASP A 311 18.71 2.88 0.04
CA ASP A 311 18.82 4.14 0.78
C ASP A 311 18.27 5.32 -0.02
N ILE A 312 18.52 5.36 -1.34
CA ILE A 312 17.98 6.39 -2.23
C ILE A 312 16.44 6.26 -2.33
N GLN A 313 15.95 5.03 -2.54
CA GLN A 313 14.52 4.75 -2.62
C GLN A 313 13.81 5.12 -1.31
N ASP A 314 14.39 4.74 -0.17
CA ASP A 314 13.88 5.03 1.16
C ASP A 314 13.75 6.53 1.41
N TRP A 315 14.75 7.32 1.01
CA TRP A 315 14.71 8.78 1.12
C TRP A 315 13.61 9.39 0.24
N ILE A 316 13.48 8.94 -1.02
CA ILE A 316 12.44 9.41 -1.94
C ILE A 316 11.06 9.06 -1.40
N TYR A 317 10.88 7.83 -0.89
CA TYR A 317 9.60 7.35 -0.37
C TYR A 317 9.19 8.09 0.91
N ASP A 318 10.13 8.38 1.81
CA ASP A 318 9.86 9.17 3.01
C ASP A 318 9.44 10.60 2.68
N LEU A 319 10.07 11.25 1.68
CA LEU A 319 9.64 12.55 1.16
C LEU A 319 8.22 12.49 0.56
N TYR A 320 7.92 11.43 -0.18
CA TYR A 320 6.60 11.20 -0.78
C TYR A 320 5.51 11.07 0.31
N LEU A 321 5.73 10.24 1.33
CA LEU A 321 4.78 10.07 2.43
C LEU A 321 4.55 11.37 3.20
N LYS A 322 5.61 12.07 3.56
CA LYS A 322 5.52 13.37 4.27
C LYS A 322 4.81 14.43 3.43
N GLY A 323 5.06 14.47 2.13
CA GLY A 323 4.37 15.35 1.19
C GLY A 323 2.87 15.08 1.10
N ASN A 324 2.44 13.85 1.41
CA ASN A 324 1.04 13.43 1.45
C ASN A 324 0.44 13.41 2.87
N LYS A 325 0.95 14.24 3.78
CA LYS A 325 0.47 14.43 5.16
C LYS A 325 0.69 13.24 6.10
N ILE A 326 1.47 12.25 5.71
CA ILE A 326 1.90 11.17 6.60
C ILE A 326 3.18 11.61 7.32
N GLN A 327 3.01 12.35 8.42
CA GLN A 327 4.12 12.94 9.18
C GLN A 327 5.07 11.90 9.79
N SER A 328 4.55 10.72 10.13
CA SER A 328 5.35 9.58 10.63
C SER A 328 6.27 9.00 9.56
N GLY A 329 6.06 9.30 8.27
CA GLY A 329 6.83 8.73 7.18
C GLY A 329 6.81 7.21 7.24
N ARG A 330 7.97 6.56 7.16
CA ARG A 330 8.10 5.08 7.26
C ARG A 330 7.71 4.50 8.62
N LYS A 331 7.66 5.27 9.70
CA LYS A 331 7.17 4.80 11.00
C LYS A 331 5.69 4.41 10.97
N ASN A 332 4.94 4.86 9.96
CA ASN A 332 3.54 4.48 9.74
C ASN A 332 3.33 2.95 9.67
N TYR A 333 4.31 2.22 9.17
CA TYR A 333 4.25 0.74 9.14
C TYR A 333 4.14 0.11 10.54
N SER A 334 4.71 0.72 11.59
CA SER A 334 4.63 0.20 12.96
C SER A 334 3.31 0.54 13.67
N GLU A 335 2.52 1.46 13.14
CA GLU A 335 1.25 1.92 13.72
C GLU A 335 0.14 0.86 13.60
N VAL A 336 0.31 -0.16 12.75
CA VAL A 336 -0.66 -1.26 12.59
C VAL A 336 -1.01 -1.92 13.93
N VAL A 337 -0.05 -2.08 14.84
CA VAL A 337 -0.29 -2.71 16.16
C VAL A 337 -1.27 -1.87 16.99
N GLY A 338 -1.20 -0.54 16.92
CA GLY A 338 -2.17 0.35 17.58
C GLY A 338 -3.60 0.18 17.05
N LEU A 339 -3.75 0.00 15.73
CA LEU A 339 -5.04 -0.29 15.11
C LEU A 339 -5.57 -1.66 15.55
N LEU A 340 -4.70 -2.67 15.62
CA LEU A 340 -5.06 -4.02 16.07
C LEU A 340 -5.50 -4.03 17.53
N ILE A 341 -4.82 -3.30 18.42
CA ILE A 341 -5.20 -3.16 19.83
C ILE A 341 -6.56 -2.48 19.96
N SER A 342 -6.78 -1.36 19.23
CA SER A 342 -8.06 -0.66 19.27
C SER A 342 -9.20 -1.56 18.79
N TYR A 343 -9.00 -2.30 17.70
CA TYR A 343 -9.97 -3.26 17.20
C TYR A 343 -10.22 -4.40 18.21
N TYR A 344 -9.16 -4.99 18.75
CA TYR A 344 -9.23 -6.09 19.73
C TYR A 344 -10.04 -5.69 20.96
N THR A 345 -9.79 -4.52 21.52
CA THR A 345 -10.45 -4.03 22.72
C THR A 345 -11.96 -3.82 22.55
N HIS A 346 -12.39 -3.38 21.37
CA HIS A 346 -13.78 -2.98 21.13
C HIS A 346 -14.63 -3.98 20.34
N CYS A 347 -14.01 -4.86 19.54
CA CYS A 347 -14.75 -5.74 18.62
C CYS A 347 -14.61 -7.24 18.93
N ASN A 348 -13.72 -7.64 19.85
CA ASN A 348 -13.55 -9.05 20.26
C ASN A 348 -14.22 -9.38 21.60
N LYS A 349 -15.18 -8.55 22.04
CA LYS A 349 -15.99 -8.84 23.23
C LYS A 349 -17.19 -9.72 22.90
#